data_bf12c1f469d771ae6944e142b672c440
#
_entry.id   bf12c1f469d771ae6944e142b672c440
#
_cell.length_a   1.000
_cell.length_b   1.000
_cell.length_c   1.000
_cell.angle_alpha   90.00
_cell.angle_beta   90.00
_cell.angle_gamma   90.00
#
_symmetry.space_group_name_H-M   'P 1'
#
loop_
_entity.id
_entity.type
_entity.pdbx_description
1 polymer ?
#
loop_
_entity_poly.entity_id
_entity_poly.type
_entity_poly.pdbx_seq_one_letter_code
_entity_poly.pdbx_strand_id
1 'polypeptide(L)'
;MRALVAHFAPDGPIAIGGFSFGAFVASQVLASLWGARDVRKMVLVGAAASRFPVAAIPPEAHDRTLVIHGEEDDTVALSAVMDWARPQALPVTVVPGVGHFFHGQLPLLKSLVARHLRS
;
A
#
# COMPACT_ATOMS: atom_id res chain seq x y z
N MET A 1 3.40 -12.35 6.13
CA MET A 1 3.10 -10.98 5.69
C MET A 1 2.80 -10.12 6.89
N ARG A 2 3.26 -8.92 6.90
CA ARG A 2 3.10 -8.05 8.05
C ARG A 2 3.02 -6.59 7.61
N ALA A 3 2.39 -5.77 8.42
CA ALA A 3 2.47 -4.32 8.30
C ALA A 3 3.78 -3.84 8.93
N LEU A 4 4.38 -2.84 8.32
CA LEU A 4 5.58 -2.19 8.83
C LEU A 4 5.25 -0.76 9.21
N VAL A 5 5.63 -0.37 10.43
CA VAL A 5 5.52 1.02 10.89
C VAL A 5 6.93 1.50 11.22
N ALA A 6 7.38 2.54 10.52
CA ALA A 6 8.68 3.15 10.75
C ALA A 6 8.51 4.46 11.52
N HIS A 7 9.29 4.63 12.59
CA HIS A 7 9.24 5.80 13.45
C HIS A 7 10.51 6.62 13.31
N PHE A 8 10.35 7.93 13.13
CA PHE A 8 11.48 8.87 13.15
C PHE A 8 11.70 9.45 14.55
N ALA A 9 10.63 9.49 15.35
CA ALA A 9 10.65 9.90 16.76
C ALA A 9 9.43 9.32 17.45
N PRO A 10 9.40 9.18 18.80
CA PRO A 10 8.26 8.55 19.49
C PRO A 10 6.91 9.15 19.17
N ASP A 11 6.83 10.49 19.02
CA ASP A 11 5.58 11.19 18.69
C ASP A 11 5.66 11.87 17.33
N GLY A 12 6.68 11.55 16.53
CA GLY A 12 6.92 12.16 15.24
C GLY A 12 6.14 11.50 14.10
N PRO A 13 6.45 11.92 12.86
CA PRO A 13 5.81 11.35 11.68
C PRO A 13 6.18 9.88 11.51
N ILE A 14 5.24 9.10 10.96
CA ILE A 14 5.43 7.67 10.70
C ILE A 14 5.12 7.36 9.24
N ALA A 15 5.68 6.25 8.77
CA ALA A 15 5.32 5.64 7.50
C ALA A 15 4.77 4.24 7.79
N ILE A 16 3.71 3.85 7.06
CA ILE A 16 3.07 2.56 7.22
C ILE A 16 3.09 1.85 5.88
N GLY A 17 3.49 0.58 5.88
CA GLY A 17 3.49 -0.19 4.65
C GLY A 17 3.18 -1.65 4.90
N GLY A 18 2.69 -2.31 3.86
CA GLY A 18 2.41 -3.74 3.94
C GLY A 18 2.31 -4.39 2.57
N PHE A 19 2.50 -5.70 2.54
CA PHE A 19 2.43 -6.52 1.35
C PHE A 19 1.35 -7.60 1.54
N SER A 20 0.48 -7.76 0.55
CA SER A 20 -0.56 -8.79 0.53
C SER A 20 -1.49 -8.67 1.75
N PHE A 21 -1.57 -9.69 2.63
CA PHE A 21 -2.32 -9.61 3.88
C PHE A 21 -1.82 -8.44 4.75
N GLY A 22 -0.50 -8.19 4.74
CA GLY A 22 0.09 -7.05 5.45
C GLY A 22 -0.43 -5.71 4.96
N ALA A 23 -0.83 -5.59 3.69
CA ALA A 23 -1.45 -4.38 3.18
C ALA A 23 -2.85 -4.16 3.79
N PHE A 24 -3.62 -5.24 3.97
CA PHE A 24 -4.89 -5.16 4.70
C PHE A 24 -4.65 -4.69 6.13
N VAL A 25 -3.70 -5.31 6.85
CA VAL A 25 -3.36 -4.91 8.22
C VAL A 25 -2.91 -3.45 8.25
N ALA A 26 -2.07 -3.04 7.30
CA ALA A 26 -1.59 -1.66 7.22
C ALA A 26 -2.76 -0.67 7.05
N SER A 27 -3.76 -1.01 6.24
CA SER A 27 -4.93 -0.15 6.06
C SER A 27 -5.73 0.00 7.35
N GLN A 28 -5.84 -1.07 8.16
CA GLN A 28 -6.51 -1.02 9.44
C GLN A 28 -5.73 -0.20 10.46
N VAL A 29 -4.40 -0.33 10.46
CA VAL A 29 -3.53 0.47 11.33
C VAL A 29 -3.66 1.96 10.97
N LEU A 30 -3.65 2.30 9.68
CA LEU A 30 -3.86 3.67 9.24
C LEU A 30 -5.20 4.21 9.76
N ALA A 31 -6.28 3.45 9.59
CA ALA A 31 -7.60 3.88 10.02
C ALA A 31 -7.64 4.16 11.52
N SER A 32 -6.96 3.34 12.34
CA SER A 32 -6.95 3.51 13.79
C SER A 32 -6.04 4.65 14.25
N LEU A 33 -5.00 4.99 13.50
CA LEU A 33 -4.05 6.05 13.85
C LEU A 33 -4.40 7.40 13.25
N TRP A 34 -5.30 7.44 12.26
CA TRP A 34 -5.63 8.67 11.55
C TRP A 34 -6.23 9.70 12.51
N GLY A 35 -5.61 10.88 12.52
CA GLY A 35 -5.98 11.94 13.46
C GLY A 35 -5.24 11.89 14.80
N ALA A 36 -4.67 10.73 15.17
CA ALA A 36 -3.90 10.58 16.40
C ALA A 36 -2.38 10.66 16.16
N ARG A 37 -1.93 10.29 14.96
CA ARG A 37 -0.51 10.33 14.58
C ARG A 37 -0.37 10.99 13.21
N ASP A 38 0.79 11.57 12.97
CA ASP A 38 1.14 12.11 11.65
C ASP A 38 1.60 10.96 10.75
N VAL A 39 0.66 10.35 10.03
CA VAL A 39 0.97 9.31 9.05
C VAL A 39 1.38 10.01 7.77
N ARG A 40 2.69 10.04 7.51
CA ARG A 40 3.25 10.83 6.42
C ARG A 40 3.29 10.08 5.11
N LYS A 41 3.51 8.77 5.14
CA LYS A 41 3.57 7.93 3.95
C LYS A 41 2.89 6.60 4.18
N MET A 42 2.24 6.10 3.14
CA MET A 42 1.55 4.81 3.13
C MET A 42 1.95 4.05 1.88
N VAL A 43 2.29 2.76 2.03
CA VAL A 43 2.64 1.89 0.90
C VAL A 43 1.85 0.60 1.00
N LEU A 44 1.08 0.29 -0.03
CA LEU A 44 0.31 -0.94 -0.13
C LEU A 44 0.75 -1.71 -1.37
N VAL A 45 1.31 -2.90 -1.20
CA VAL A 45 1.80 -3.73 -2.29
C VAL A 45 1.00 -5.03 -2.33
N GLY A 46 0.43 -5.35 -3.48
CA GLY A 46 -0.34 -6.58 -3.65
C GLY A 46 -1.50 -6.67 -2.66
N ALA A 47 -2.22 -5.57 -2.47
CA ALA A 47 -3.26 -5.47 -1.43
C ALA A 47 -4.33 -6.56 -1.59
N ALA A 48 -4.57 -7.33 -0.53
CA ALA A 48 -5.42 -8.52 -0.55
C ALA A 48 -6.92 -8.19 -0.57
N ALA A 49 -7.33 -7.27 -1.45
CA ALA A 49 -8.70 -6.75 -1.51
C ALA A 49 -9.73 -7.80 -1.95
N SER A 50 -9.28 -8.88 -2.59
CA SER A 50 -10.18 -9.97 -2.99
C SER A 50 -10.57 -10.89 -1.82
N ARG A 51 -9.84 -10.83 -0.70
CA ARG A 51 -10.01 -11.75 0.43
C ARG A 51 -10.34 -11.06 1.74
N PHE A 52 -9.95 -9.79 1.87
CA PHE A 52 -10.08 -9.04 3.12
C PHE A 52 -10.65 -7.66 2.84
N PRO A 53 -11.39 -7.07 3.79
CA PRO A 53 -11.95 -5.73 3.63
C PRO A 53 -10.87 -4.67 3.88
N VAL A 54 -10.01 -4.47 2.89
CA VAL A 54 -8.99 -3.41 2.95
C VAL A 54 -9.70 -2.07 3.17
N ALA A 55 -9.30 -1.33 4.20
CA ALA A 55 -9.96 -0.08 4.54
C ALA A 55 -9.72 0.98 3.47
N ALA A 56 -10.72 1.83 3.23
CA ALA A 56 -10.55 2.97 2.34
C ALA A 56 -9.50 3.92 2.93
N ILE A 57 -8.76 4.59 2.04
CA ILE A 57 -7.73 5.53 2.44
C ILE A 57 -8.38 6.91 2.60
N PRO A 58 -8.17 7.62 3.73
CA PRO A 58 -8.69 8.98 3.88
C PRO A 58 -8.27 9.85 2.69
N PRO A 59 -9.18 10.66 2.12
CA PRO A 59 -8.85 11.50 0.96
C PRO A 59 -7.62 12.38 1.16
N GLU A 60 -7.42 12.85 2.38
CA GLU A 60 -6.28 13.71 2.73
C GLU A 60 -4.94 12.96 2.67
N ALA A 61 -4.97 11.63 2.67
CA ALA A 61 -3.78 10.79 2.60
C ALA A 61 -3.50 10.26 1.19
N HIS A 62 -4.36 10.53 0.20
CA HIS A 62 -4.21 9.96 -1.15
C HIS A 62 -2.89 10.33 -1.81
N ASP A 63 -2.44 11.57 -1.66
CA ASP A 63 -1.18 12.05 -2.23
C ASP A 63 0.05 11.51 -1.50
N ARG A 64 -0.14 10.88 -0.35
CA ARG A 64 0.92 10.26 0.46
C ARG A 64 0.91 8.74 0.36
N THR A 65 0.00 8.18 -0.44
CA THR A 65 -0.22 6.74 -0.53
C THR A 65 0.27 6.22 -1.87
N LEU A 66 1.11 5.18 -1.83
CA LEU A 66 1.55 4.45 -3.02
C LEU A 66 0.90 3.07 -2.98
N VAL A 67 0.08 2.77 -3.98
CA VAL A 67 -0.51 1.44 -4.17
C VAL A 67 0.17 0.82 -5.38
N ILE A 68 0.83 -0.32 -5.18
CA ILE A 68 1.55 -1.03 -6.24
C ILE A 68 0.95 -2.41 -6.43
N HIS A 69 0.71 -2.79 -7.67
CA HIS A 69 0.17 -4.11 -7.98
C HIS A 69 0.78 -4.65 -9.25
N GLY A 70 1.09 -5.95 -9.26
CA GLY A 70 1.57 -6.62 -10.46
C GLY A 70 0.41 -6.91 -11.41
N GLU A 71 0.61 -6.62 -12.69
CA GLU A 71 -0.41 -6.85 -13.71
C GLU A 71 -0.85 -8.33 -13.77
N GLU A 72 0.12 -9.23 -13.60
CA GLU A 72 -0.09 -10.68 -13.69
C GLU A 72 -0.23 -11.35 -12.31
N ASP A 73 -0.65 -10.61 -11.31
CA ASP A 73 -0.86 -11.16 -9.96
C ASP A 73 -1.98 -12.20 -10.01
N ASP A 74 -1.64 -13.47 -9.76
CA ASP A 74 -2.57 -14.58 -9.77
C ASP A 74 -3.13 -14.92 -8.38
N THR A 75 -2.60 -14.29 -7.35
CA THR A 75 -3.07 -14.44 -5.96
C THR A 75 -4.15 -13.43 -5.64
N VAL A 76 -3.89 -12.17 -6.01
CA VAL A 76 -4.86 -11.08 -5.90
C VAL A 76 -4.99 -10.43 -7.27
N ALA A 77 -6.07 -10.68 -7.95
CA ALA A 77 -6.27 -10.14 -9.29
C ALA A 77 -6.24 -8.61 -9.27
N LEU A 78 -5.62 -8.02 -10.30
CA LEU A 78 -5.57 -6.57 -10.44
C LEU A 78 -6.97 -5.96 -10.40
N SER A 79 -7.97 -6.63 -10.98
CA SER A 79 -9.35 -6.17 -10.98
C SER A 79 -9.89 -5.96 -9.55
N ALA A 80 -9.52 -6.81 -8.60
CA ALA A 80 -9.96 -6.67 -7.21
C ALA A 80 -9.42 -5.40 -6.57
N VAL A 81 -8.14 -5.07 -6.83
CA VAL A 81 -7.54 -3.85 -6.32
C VAL A 81 -8.14 -2.62 -7.02
N MET A 82 -8.39 -2.71 -8.31
CA MET A 82 -9.03 -1.62 -9.05
C MET A 82 -10.46 -1.38 -8.56
N ASP A 83 -11.20 -2.44 -8.25
CA ASP A 83 -12.56 -2.31 -7.71
C ASP A 83 -12.56 -1.64 -6.33
N TRP A 84 -11.53 -1.90 -5.53
CA TRP A 84 -11.33 -1.24 -4.24
C TRP A 84 -10.93 0.22 -4.39
N ALA A 85 -10.04 0.51 -5.35
CA ALA A 85 -9.48 1.85 -5.53
C ALA A 85 -10.42 2.81 -6.25
N ARG A 86 -11.20 2.30 -7.20
CA ARG A 86 -12.00 3.14 -8.10
C ARG A 86 -13.04 3.99 -7.39
N PRO A 87 -13.84 3.47 -6.42
CA PRO A 87 -14.84 4.29 -5.74
C PRO A 87 -14.25 5.47 -4.99
N GLN A 88 -13.00 5.36 -4.55
CA GLN A 88 -12.32 6.43 -3.82
C GLN A 88 -11.35 7.24 -4.72
N ALA A 89 -11.31 6.93 -6.01
CA ALA A 89 -10.44 7.59 -6.99
C ALA A 89 -8.95 7.55 -6.57
N LEU A 90 -8.50 6.46 -5.95
CA LEU A 90 -7.13 6.28 -5.51
C LEU A 90 -6.29 5.70 -6.65
N PRO A 91 -5.20 6.37 -7.07
CA PRO A 91 -4.34 5.83 -8.13
C PRO A 91 -3.67 4.53 -7.74
N VAL A 92 -3.48 3.65 -8.73
CA VAL A 92 -2.78 2.37 -8.57
C VAL A 92 -1.63 2.34 -9.56
N THR A 93 -0.42 2.08 -9.06
CA THR A 93 0.74 1.85 -9.93
C THR A 93 0.76 0.38 -10.31
N VAL A 94 0.60 0.11 -11.60
CA VAL A 94 0.60 -1.24 -12.16
C VAL A 94 1.94 -1.52 -12.78
N VAL A 95 2.57 -2.64 -12.39
CA VAL A 95 3.83 -3.08 -12.98
C VAL A 95 3.55 -4.18 -14.01
N PRO A 96 3.77 -3.92 -15.29
CA PRO A 96 3.44 -4.88 -16.34
C PRO A 96 4.23 -6.19 -16.20
N GLY A 97 3.57 -7.30 -16.47
CA GLY A 97 4.19 -8.63 -16.55
C GLY A 97 4.63 -9.21 -15.21
N VAL A 98 4.30 -8.58 -14.11
CA VAL A 98 4.79 -8.97 -12.78
C VAL A 98 3.69 -9.67 -12.00
N GLY A 99 4.06 -10.78 -11.34
CA GLY A 99 3.15 -11.53 -10.46
C GLY A 99 3.16 -11.01 -9.03
N HIS A 100 2.51 -11.78 -8.15
CA HIS A 100 2.26 -11.35 -6.76
C HIS A 100 3.55 -11.07 -5.97
N PHE A 101 4.60 -11.88 -6.18
CA PHE A 101 5.83 -11.78 -5.42
C PHE A 101 6.93 -10.97 -6.12
N PHE A 102 6.62 -10.34 -7.23
CA PHE A 102 7.56 -9.47 -7.97
C PHE A 102 8.85 -10.19 -8.37
N HIS A 103 8.76 -11.48 -8.73
CA HIS A 103 9.93 -12.24 -9.20
C HIS A 103 10.61 -11.54 -10.37
N GLY A 104 11.92 -11.34 -10.26
CA GLY A 104 12.71 -10.67 -11.26
C GLY A 104 12.60 -9.15 -11.25
N GLN A 105 11.73 -8.57 -10.43
CA GLN A 105 11.50 -7.13 -10.37
C GLN A 105 11.55 -6.55 -8.96
N LEU A 106 12.19 -7.27 -8.03
CA LEU A 106 12.37 -6.76 -6.66
C LEU A 106 13.17 -5.46 -6.61
N PRO A 107 14.24 -5.28 -7.42
CA PRO A 107 14.93 -3.99 -7.44
C PRO A 107 14.03 -2.83 -7.88
N LEU A 108 13.15 -3.05 -8.85
CA LEU A 108 12.18 -2.04 -9.28
C LEU A 108 11.22 -1.69 -8.15
N LEU A 109 10.66 -2.71 -7.49
CA LEU A 109 9.76 -2.51 -6.35
C LEU A 109 10.45 -1.68 -5.27
N LYS A 110 11.68 -2.06 -4.91
CA LYS A 110 12.46 -1.34 -3.92
C LYS A 110 12.67 0.12 -4.31
N SER A 111 12.97 0.37 -5.59
CA SER A 111 13.18 1.73 -6.11
C SER A 111 11.90 2.57 -6.02
N LEU A 112 10.76 2.01 -6.41
CA LEU A 112 9.48 2.72 -6.33
C LEU A 112 9.12 3.10 -4.89
N VAL A 113 9.28 2.14 -3.97
CA VAL A 113 8.98 2.37 -2.55
C VAL A 113 9.94 3.41 -1.97
N ALA A 114 11.24 3.26 -2.22
CA ALA A 114 12.24 4.19 -1.69
C ALA A 114 12.02 5.62 -2.19
N ARG A 115 11.69 5.78 -3.47
CA ARG A 115 11.38 7.10 -4.04
C ARG A 115 10.16 7.71 -3.36
N HIS A 116 9.13 6.91 -3.16
CA HIS A 116 7.91 7.39 -2.49
C HIS A 116 8.19 7.86 -1.07
N LEU A 117 8.97 7.07 -0.32
CA LEU A 117 9.28 7.41 1.08
C LEU A 117 10.14 8.67 1.22
N ARG A 118 10.91 9.01 0.17
CA ARG A 118 11.76 10.21 0.17
C ARG A 118 11.06 11.45 -0.38
N SER A 119 9.94 11.29 -1.03
CA SER A 119 9.24 12.42 -1.68
C SER A 119 8.56 13.37 -0.69
#